data_218a16ee4318cbe86b64d884d1a01a60
#
_entry.id   218a16ee4318cbe86b64d884d1a01a60
#
_cell.length_a   1.000
_cell.length_b   1.000
_cell.length_c   1.000
_cell.angle_alpha   90.00
_cell.angle_beta   90.00
_cell.angle_gamma   90.00
#
_symmetry.space_group_name_H-M   'P 1'
#
loop_
_entity.id
_entity.type
_entity.pdbx_description
1 polymer ?
#
loop_
_entity_poly.entity_id
_entity_poly.type
_entity_poly.pdbx_seq_one_letter_code
_entity_poly.pdbx_strand_id
1 'polypeptide(L)'
;MLKEKKRFTNIRQFILIFCFTLISILSGNPSSPPRIGGTIIENESFESRNKLKLIGINTPKLFSISHDEIVEEYIEGGNLYSYFPTKNAKDLAFQAGKLTGILHKNGLVFIDNKCQNFLVNKNREVLRIDIGLIQKSKSLFSQSMDVGSFLASILDLEPLIYREVSKEFLLGYLDITNNKIPYLSIILRNILALG
;
A
#
# COMPACT_ATOMS: atom_id res chain seq x y z
N MET A 1 -1.40 -15.36 12.21
CA MET A 1 -0.01 -14.82 12.08
C MET A 1 0.24 -13.91 13.26
N LEU A 2 1.41 -13.99 13.89
CA LEU A 2 1.80 -13.16 15.03
C LEU A 2 2.72 -12.04 14.54
N LYS A 3 2.40 -10.79 14.87
CA LYS A 3 3.26 -9.62 14.58
C LYS A 3 3.73 -9.00 15.90
N GLU A 4 5.03 -8.82 16.05
CA GLU A 4 5.62 -8.15 17.21
C GLU A 4 5.70 -6.64 17.02
N LYS A 5 5.52 -5.90 18.11
CA LYS A 5 5.57 -4.44 18.14
C LYS A 5 7.01 -3.93 18.18
N LYS A 6 7.42 -3.15 17.19
CA LYS A 6 8.65 -2.35 17.27
C LYS A 6 8.40 -1.07 18.07
N ARG A 7 8.89 -1.02 19.31
CA ARG A 7 8.67 0.10 20.23
C ARG A 7 9.50 1.34 19.93
N PHE A 8 10.67 1.17 19.30
CA PHE A 8 11.63 2.27 19.13
C PHE A 8 11.75 2.71 17.69
N THR A 9 11.66 4.01 17.48
CA THR A 9 11.98 4.66 16.22
C THR A 9 13.49 4.75 16.12
N ASN A 10 14.09 4.21 15.07
CA ASN A 10 15.52 4.31 14.82
C ASN A 10 15.84 5.53 13.96
N ILE A 11 17.12 5.92 13.92
CA ILE A 11 17.62 7.09 13.17
C ILE A 11 17.24 7.03 11.68
N ARG A 12 17.19 5.81 11.10
CA ARG A 12 16.78 5.58 9.71
C ARG A 12 15.34 6.02 9.46
N GLN A 13 14.42 5.77 10.40
CA GLN A 13 13.02 6.21 10.28
C GLN A 13 12.92 7.73 10.33
N PHE A 14 13.70 8.41 11.17
CA PHE A 14 13.74 9.87 11.19
C PHE A 14 14.22 10.45 9.87
N ILE A 15 15.29 9.91 9.30
CA ILE A 15 15.82 10.34 8.01
C ILE A 15 14.75 10.17 6.91
N LEU A 16 14.08 9.02 6.87
CA LEU A 16 13.02 8.75 5.88
C LEU A 16 11.85 9.74 6.01
N ILE A 17 11.41 10.02 7.24
CA ILE A 17 10.35 10.99 7.51
C ILE A 17 10.77 12.40 7.10
N PHE A 18 12.00 12.79 7.42
CA PHE A 18 12.54 14.09 7.04
C PHE A 18 12.58 14.24 5.52
N CYS A 19 13.14 13.25 4.79
CA CYS A 19 13.18 13.24 3.34
C CYS A 19 11.78 13.28 2.73
N PHE A 20 10.84 12.46 3.24
CA PHE A 20 9.45 12.46 2.80
C PHE A 20 8.81 13.85 2.93
N THR A 21 8.96 14.46 4.12
CA THR A 21 8.37 15.77 4.41
C THR A 21 8.98 16.85 3.53
N LEU A 22 10.32 16.88 3.42
CA LEU A 22 11.04 17.85 2.59
C LEU A 22 10.61 17.76 1.11
N ILE A 23 10.58 16.55 0.54
CA ILE A 23 10.20 16.35 -0.87
C ILE A 23 8.73 16.71 -1.07
N SER A 24 7.84 16.40 -0.13
CA SER A 24 6.42 16.78 -0.23
C SER A 24 6.21 18.30 -0.28
N ILE A 25 6.96 19.05 0.53
CA ILE A 25 6.94 20.52 0.53
C ILE A 25 7.52 21.06 -0.80
N LEU A 26 8.68 20.55 -1.22
CA LEU A 26 9.33 20.99 -2.47
C LEU A 26 8.50 20.69 -3.71
N SER A 27 7.67 19.65 -3.69
CA SER A 27 6.73 19.32 -4.78
C SER A 27 5.49 20.22 -4.80
N GLY A 28 5.35 21.16 -3.88
CA GLY A 28 4.16 22.00 -3.73
C GLY A 28 2.91 21.25 -3.23
N ASN A 29 3.06 20.03 -2.75
CA ASN A 29 1.97 19.18 -2.28
C ASN A 29 2.27 18.61 -0.88
N PRO A 30 2.32 19.45 0.16
CA PRO A 30 2.67 19.04 1.51
C PRO A 30 1.78 17.91 2.00
N SER A 31 2.38 16.96 2.67
CA SER A 31 1.70 15.80 3.25
C SER A 31 2.13 15.57 4.69
N SER A 32 1.21 15.06 5.52
CA SER A 32 1.55 14.64 6.87
C SER A 32 2.62 13.54 6.82
N PRO A 33 3.63 13.57 7.70
CA PRO A 33 4.66 12.55 7.75
C PRO A 33 4.06 11.17 8.04
N PRO A 34 4.72 10.08 7.59
CA PRO A 34 4.31 8.72 7.90
C PRO A 34 4.29 8.47 9.42
N ARG A 35 3.42 7.56 9.85
CA ARG A 35 3.37 7.09 11.24
C ARG A 35 4.65 6.36 11.62
N ILE A 36 5.02 6.41 12.90
CA ILE A 36 6.24 5.80 13.43
C ILE A 36 5.99 5.02 14.71
N GLY A 37 6.86 4.05 14.97
CA GLY A 37 6.91 3.33 16.24
C GLY A 37 5.60 2.65 16.60
N GLY A 38 5.19 2.79 17.85
CA GLY A 38 3.98 2.14 18.38
C GLY A 38 2.67 2.53 17.71
N THR A 39 2.58 3.74 17.13
CA THR A 39 1.36 4.22 16.47
C THR A 39 0.99 3.41 15.21
N ILE A 40 1.94 2.69 14.64
CA ILE A 40 1.70 1.78 13.50
C ILE A 40 0.78 0.64 13.95
N ILE A 41 1.07 0.00 15.07
CA ILE A 41 0.25 -1.11 15.58
C ILE A 41 -1.12 -0.63 16.07
N GLU A 42 -1.20 0.54 16.70
CA GLU A 42 -2.47 1.11 17.14
C GLU A 42 -3.46 1.29 15.97
N ASN A 43 -2.93 1.58 14.76
CA ASN A 43 -3.75 1.71 13.55
C ASN A 43 -4.21 0.35 12.97
N GLU A 44 -3.70 -0.79 13.44
CA GLU A 44 -4.13 -2.14 13.04
C GLU A 44 -5.38 -2.64 13.78
N SER A 45 -6.08 -1.78 14.47
CA SER A 45 -7.24 -2.07 15.33
C SER A 45 -8.45 -2.63 14.57
N PHE A 46 -9.37 -3.26 15.31
CA PHE A 46 -10.69 -3.68 14.79
C PHE A 46 -11.45 -2.52 14.12
N GLU A 47 -11.38 -1.33 14.73
CA GLU A 47 -12.05 -0.14 14.21
C GLU A 47 -11.48 0.27 12.83
N SER A 48 -10.15 0.29 12.69
CA SER A 48 -9.49 0.61 11.42
C SER A 48 -9.85 -0.39 10.33
N ARG A 49 -9.84 -1.70 10.63
CA ARG A 49 -10.24 -2.76 9.69
C ARG A 49 -11.71 -2.66 9.29
N ASN A 50 -12.60 -2.35 10.24
CA ASN A 50 -14.01 -2.13 9.94
C ASN A 50 -14.22 -0.90 9.03
N LYS A 51 -13.51 0.20 9.27
CA LYS A 51 -13.55 1.39 8.39
C LYS A 51 -13.09 1.06 6.97
N LEU A 52 -12.01 0.29 6.80
CA LEU A 52 -11.53 -0.15 5.50
C LEU A 52 -12.55 -1.06 4.81
N LYS A 53 -13.14 -2.00 5.53
CA LYS A 53 -14.18 -2.89 4.99
C LYS A 53 -15.41 -2.13 4.49
N LEU A 54 -15.83 -1.08 5.20
CA LEU A 54 -16.98 -0.24 4.79
C LEU A 54 -16.74 0.48 3.46
N ILE A 55 -15.49 0.78 3.12
CA ILE A 55 -15.15 1.39 1.82
C ILE A 55 -14.74 0.34 0.77
N GLY A 56 -14.85 -0.95 1.06
CA GLY A 56 -14.58 -2.03 0.10
C GLY A 56 -13.13 -2.54 0.09
N ILE A 57 -12.34 -2.26 1.14
CA ILE A 57 -10.98 -2.79 1.30
C ILE A 57 -11.00 -3.91 2.32
N ASN A 58 -10.82 -5.14 1.85
CA ASN A 58 -10.72 -6.31 2.71
C ASN A 58 -9.32 -6.46 3.30
N THR A 59 -9.28 -6.89 4.56
CA THR A 59 -8.07 -7.25 5.32
C THR A 59 -8.25 -8.64 5.92
N PRO A 60 -7.18 -9.36 6.30
CA PRO A 60 -7.32 -10.57 7.11
C PRO A 60 -8.12 -10.29 8.37
N LYS A 61 -8.88 -11.29 8.82
CA LYS A 61 -9.68 -11.15 10.05
C LYS A 61 -8.74 -10.96 11.25
N LEU A 62 -9.01 -9.96 12.07
CA LEU A 62 -8.31 -9.75 13.32
C LEU A 62 -8.97 -10.62 14.40
N PHE A 63 -8.19 -11.41 15.14
CA PHE A 63 -8.67 -12.21 16.29
C PHE A 63 -8.41 -11.50 17.61
N SER A 64 -7.19 -10.98 17.78
CA SER A 64 -6.85 -10.20 18.98
C SER A 64 -5.77 -9.18 18.67
N ILE A 65 -5.74 -8.12 19.47
CA ILE A 65 -4.69 -7.11 19.49
C ILE A 65 -4.39 -6.74 20.93
N SER A 66 -3.12 -6.77 21.29
CA SER A 66 -2.61 -6.37 22.60
C SER A 66 -1.55 -5.27 22.44
N HIS A 67 -0.93 -4.90 23.55
CA HIS A 67 0.14 -3.90 23.52
C HIS A 67 1.33 -4.32 22.64
N ASP A 68 1.65 -5.60 22.58
CA ASP A 68 2.87 -6.13 21.94
C ASP A 68 2.58 -7.08 20.75
N GLU A 69 1.34 -7.55 20.58
CA GLU A 69 1.01 -8.61 19.63
C GLU A 69 -0.28 -8.33 18.85
N ILE A 70 -0.29 -8.79 17.61
CA ILE A 70 -1.48 -8.87 16.76
C ILE A 70 -1.64 -10.32 16.30
N VAL A 71 -2.82 -10.90 16.54
CA VAL A 71 -3.19 -12.22 16.04
C VAL A 71 -4.25 -12.04 14.95
N GLU A 72 -3.91 -12.45 13.74
CA GLU A 72 -4.79 -12.31 12.58
C GLU A 72 -4.87 -13.61 11.77
N GLU A 73 -5.88 -13.69 10.92
CA GLU A 73 -6.11 -14.79 9.99
C GLU A 73 -4.86 -15.03 9.12
N TYR A 74 -4.51 -16.31 8.96
CA TYR A 74 -3.49 -16.72 8.00
C TYR A 74 -4.13 -16.92 6.63
N ILE A 75 -3.64 -16.20 5.63
CA ILE A 75 -4.10 -16.32 4.24
C ILE A 75 -3.15 -17.26 3.49
N GLU A 76 -3.65 -18.44 3.11
CA GLU A 76 -2.84 -19.50 2.50
C GLU A 76 -2.31 -19.19 1.10
N GLY A 77 -2.94 -18.27 0.36
CA GLY A 77 -2.60 -17.98 -1.02
C GLY A 77 -1.26 -17.26 -1.23
N GLY A 78 -0.68 -16.67 -0.19
CA GLY A 78 0.57 -15.92 -0.29
C GLY A 78 0.42 -14.47 -0.75
N ASN A 79 1.55 -13.80 -1.00
CA ASN A 79 1.53 -12.40 -1.43
C ASN A 79 1.29 -12.25 -2.95
N LEU A 80 0.80 -11.08 -3.33
CA LEU A 80 0.43 -10.76 -4.71
C LEU A 80 1.60 -10.90 -5.69
N TYR A 81 2.84 -10.57 -5.27
CA TYR A 81 4.01 -10.65 -6.12
C TYR A 81 4.24 -12.06 -6.69
N SER A 82 3.98 -13.11 -5.87
CA SER A 82 4.16 -14.52 -6.30
C SER A 82 3.22 -14.95 -7.42
N TYR A 83 2.15 -14.21 -7.67
CA TYR A 83 1.19 -14.50 -8.75
C TYR A 83 1.54 -13.84 -10.07
N PHE A 84 2.44 -12.86 -10.12
CA PHE A 84 2.71 -12.12 -11.34
C PHE A 84 3.31 -12.96 -12.49
N PRO A 85 4.08 -14.03 -12.26
CA PRO A 85 4.48 -14.95 -13.33
C PRO A 85 3.34 -15.85 -13.84
N THR A 86 2.14 -15.78 -13.25
CA THR A 86 1.02 -16.67 -13.58
C THR A 86 0.02 -16.04 -14.56
N LYS A 87 -0.87 -16.87 -15.14
CA LYS A 87 -1.97 -16.41 -16.02
C LYS A 87 -2.96 -15.46 -15.34
N ASN A 88 -2.95 -15.40 -14.02
CA ASN A 88 -3.87 -14.61 -13.21
C ASN A 88 -3.34 -13.20 -12.85
N ALA A 89 -2.12 -12.89 -13.25
CA ALA A 89 -1.44 -11.64 -12.92
C ALA A 89 -2.28 -10.39 -13.23
N LYS A 90 -2.93 -10.36 -14.39
CA LYS A 90 -3.71 -9.21 -14.88
C LYS A 90 -4.86 -8.85 -13.96
N ASP A 91 -5.74 -9.81 -13.68
CA ASP A 91 -6.91 -9.58 -12.84
C ASP A 91 -6.52 -9.16 -11.41
N LEU A 92 -5.51 -9.80 -10.82
CA LEU A 92 -5.04 -9.48 -9.47
C LEU A 92 -4.36 -8.10 -9.41
N ALA A 93 -3.61 -7.73 -10.45
CA ALA A 93 -3.02 -6.39 -10.55
C ALA A 93 -4.11 -5.32 -10.68
N PHE A 94 -5.15 -5.57 -11.49
CA PHE A 94 -6.30 -4.69 -11.63
C PHE A 94 -7.03 -4.50 -10.29
N GLN A 95 -7.27 -5.59 -9.53
CA GLN A 95 -7.85 -5.50 -8.19
C GLN A 95 -7.01 -4.65 -7.24
N ALA A 96 -5.67 -4.83 -7.20
CA ALA A 96 -4.79 -4.01 -6.37
C ALA A 96 -4.84 -2.52 -6.74
N GLY A 97 -4.92 -2.22 -8.04
CA GLY A 97 -5.14 -0.87 -8.55
C GLY A 97 -6.46 -0.27 -8.06
N LYS A 98 -7.56 -1.04 -8.15
CA LYS A 98 -8.88 -0.62 -7.63
C LYS A 98 -8.82 -0.32 -6.13
N LEU A 99 -8.22 -1.19 -5.33
CA LEU A 99 -8.09 -0.97 -3.88
C LEU A 99 -7.32 0.32 -3.57
N THR A 100 -6.24 0.60 -4.32
CA THR A 100 -5.48 1.84 -4.19
C THR A 100 -6.35 3.06 -4.56
N GLY A 101 -7.10 2.98 -5.66
CA GLY A 101 -8.02 4.02 -6.09
C GLY A 101 -9.15 4.29 -5.09
N ILE A 102 -9.75 3.24 -4.53
CA ILE A 102 -10.80 3.33 -3.51
C ILE A 102 -10.28 4.06 -2.27
N LEU A 103 -9.07 3.72 -1.80
CA LEU A 103 -8.46 4.38 -0.66
C LEU A 103 -8.28 5.88 -0.92
N HIS A 104 -7.69 6.25 -2.07
CA HIS A 104 -7.45 7.64 -2.45
C HIS A 104 -8.75 8.44 -2.60
N LYS A 105 -9.79 7.85 -3.20
CA LYS A 105 -11.12 8.46 -3.33
C LYS A 105 -11.74 8.79 -1.97
N ASN A 106 -11.42 8.00 -0.94
CA ASN A 106 -11.85 8.22 0.44
C ASN A 106 -10.91 9.13 1.24
N GLY A 107 -9.93 9.77 0.61
CA GLY A 107 -9.00 10.70 1.24
C GLY A 107 -8.00 10.02 2.18
N LEU A 108 -7.68 8.77 1.91
CA LEU A 108 -6.69 7.97 2.61
C LEU A 108 -5.54 7.59 1.68
N VAL A 109 -4.38 7.27 2.24
CA VAL A 109 -3.19 6.78 1.53
C VAL A 109 -2.56 5.62 2.30
N PHE A 110 -1.95 4.67 1.57
CA PHE A 110 -1.25 3.53 2.18
C PHE A 110 0.11 3.90 2.74
N ILE A 111 0.84 4.82 2.10
CA ILE A 111 2.23 5.22 2.36
C ILE A 111 3.25 4.14 1.98
N ASP A 112 3.01 2.87 2.32
CA ASP A 112 3.83 1.71 1.91
C ASP A 112 3.01 0.76 1.02
N ASN A 113 2.70 1.23 -0.20
CA ASN A 113 1.85 0.51 -1.13
C ASN A 113 2.63 -0.47 -2.02
N LYS A 114 3.44 -1.34 -1.41
CA LYS A 114 4.17 -2.39 -2.14
C LYS A 114 3.27 -3.57 -2.48
N CYS A 115 3.55 -4.26 -3.59
CA CYS A 115 2.78 -5.45 -4.00
C CYS A 115 2.86 -6.58 -2.96
N GLN A 116 3.94 -6.67 -2.18
CA GLN A 116 4.10 -7.65 -1.11
C GLN A 116 3.14 -7.42 0.08
N ASN A 117 2.58 -6.21 0.21
CA ASN A 117 1.60 -5.86 1.23
C ASN A 117 0.15 -6.18 0.82
N PHE A 118 -0.03 -6.94 -0.27
CA PHE A 118 -1.29 -7.53 -0.67
C PHE A 118 -1.19 -9.05 -0.63
N LEU A 119 -2.21 -9.70 -0.09
CA LEU A 119 -2.36 -11.16 -0.11
C LEU A 119 -3.48 -11.55 -1.08
N VAL A 120 -3.40 -12.76 -1.58
CA VAL A 120 -4.43 -13.34 -2.43
C VAL A 120 -5.05 -14.52 -1.67
N ASN A 121 -6.38 -14.54 -1.52
CA ASN A 121 -7.07 -15.65 -0.87
C ASN A 121 -7.42 -16.79 -1.86
N LYS A 122 -8.01 -17.86 -1.36
CA LYS A 122 -8.45 -19.02 -2.16
C LYS A 122 -9.49 -18.65 -3.24
N ASN A 123 -10.27 -17.60 -3.01
CA ASN A 123 -11.27 -17.10 -3.96
C ASN A 123 -10.67 -16.13 -4.99
N ARG A 124 -9.33 -15.95 -4.99
CA ARG A 124 -8.60 -15.01 -5.86
C ARG A 124 -8.99 -13.55 -5.63
N GLU A 125 -9.35 -13.22 -4.42
CA GLU A 125 -9.57 -11.85 -3.99
C GLU A 125 -8.30 -11.28 -3.37
N VAL A 126 -8.02 -10.02 -3.67
CA VAL A 126 -6.88 -9.30 -3.11
C VAL A 126 -7.26 -8.67 -1.78
N LEU A 127 -6.47 -8.98 -0.72
CA LEU A 127 -6.61 -8.42 0.60
C LEU A 127 -5.41 -7.54 0.93
N ARG A 128 -5.63 -6.47 1.69
CA ARG A 128 -4.55 -5.61 2.18
C ARG A 128 -4.07 -6.04 3.56
N ILE A 129 -2.75 -6.13 3.73
CA ILE A 129 -2.07 -6.29 5.02
C ILE A 129 -1.22 -5.05 5.33
N ASP A 130 -0.65 -4.99 6.53
CA ASP A 130 0.18 -3.87 7.00
C ASP A 130 -0.52 -2.52 6.84
N ILE A 131 -1.71 -2.43 7.42
CA ILE A 131 -2.54 -1.22 7.38
C ILE A 131 -2.10 -0.15 8.38
N GLY A 132 -1.09 -0.43 9.19
CA GLY A 132 -0.60 0.46 10.25
C GLY A 132 -0.15 1.84 9.76
N LEU A 133 0.33 1.94 8.51
CA LEU A 133 0.77 3.19 7.90
C LEU A 133 -0.34 3.96 7.19
N ILE A 134 -1.55 3.39 7.06
CA ILE A 134 -2.67 4.10 6.42
C ILE A 134 -2.98 5.38 7.20
N GLN A 135 -3.08 6.48 6.47
CA GLN A 135 -3.38 7.78 7.06
C GLN A 135 -4.24 8.65 6.15
N LYS A 136 -4.87 9.67 6.74
CA LYS A 136 -5.62 10.67 5.97
C LYS A 136 -4.66 11.54 5.17
N SER A 137 -4.84 11.61 3.87
CA SER A 137 -4.16 12.55 2.99
C SER A 137 -4.93 12.70 1.68
N LYS A 138 -5.05 13.94 1.20
CA LYS A 138 -5.50 14.28 -0.16
C LYS A 138 -4.34 14.85 -1.00
N SER A 139 -3.12 14.82 -0.46
CA SER A 139 -1.93 15.31 -1.13
C SER A 139 -1.64 14.46 -2.38
N LEU A 140 -1.45 15.11 -3.51
CA LEU A 140 -1.03 14.46 -4.75
C LEU A 140 0.34 13.80 -4.61
N PHE A 141 1.21 14.33 -3.75
CA PHE A 141 2.50 13.71 -3.44
C PHE A 141 2.29 12.33 -2.78
N SER A 142 1.47 12.24 -1.72
CA SER A 142 1.21 10.97 -1.05
C SER A 142 0.51 9.94 -1.94
N GLN A 143 -0.44 10.38 -2.77
CA GLN A 143 -1.08 9.51 -3.75
C GLN A 143 -0.07 9.03 -4.82
N SER A 144 0.83 9.92 -5.25
CA SER A 144 1.92 9.56 -6.19
C SER A 144 2.90 8.57 -5.56
N MET A 145 3.19 8.71 -4.26
CA MET A 145 4.00 7.75 -3.49
C MET A 145 3.38 6.36 -3.51
N ASP A 146 2.08 6.24 -3.25
CA ASP A 146 1.40 4.94 -3.26
C ASP A 146 1.47 4.27 -4.65
N VAL A 147 1.12 4.99 -5.71
CA VAL A 147 1.18 4.45 -7.07
C VAL A 147 2.63 4.14 -7.46
N GLY A 148 3.57 5.06 -7.17
CA GLY A 148 5.00 4.87 -7.44
C GLY A 148 5.61 3.70 -6.68
N SER A 149 5.24 3.51 -5.40
CA SER A 149 5.70 2.42 -4.55
C SER A 149 5.25 1.05 -5.07
N PHE A 150 3.99 0.93 -5.52
CA PHE A 150 3.53 -0.30 -6.15
C PHE A 150 4.35 -0.60 -7.41
N LEU A 151 4.49 0.36 -8.32
CA LEU A 151 5.23 0.20 -9.56
C LEU A 151 6.73 -0.09 -9.31
N ALA A 152 7.33 0.52 -8.29
CA ALA A 152 8.71 0.24 -7.90
C ALA A 152 8.88 -1.18 -7.36
N SER A 153 7.91 -1.68 -6.59
CA SER A 153 7.97 -3.01 -5.97
C SER A 153 7.87 -4.20 -6.94
N ILE A 154 7.64 -3.92 -8.22
CA ILE A 154 7.55 -4.93 -9.30
C ILE A 154 8.58 -4.71 -10.42
N LEU A 155 9.54 -3.79 -10.24
CA LEU A 155 10.52 -3.45 -11.30
C LEU A 155 11.50 -4.57 -11.65
N ASP A 156 11.69 -5.53 -10.76
CA ASP A 156 12.54 -6.71 -10.93
C ASP A 156 11.88 -7.85 -11.73
N LEU A 157 10.60 -7.68 -12.10
CA LEU A 157 9.90 -8.62 -12.98
C LEU A 157 10.48 -8.56 -14.40
N GLU A 158 10.33 -9.69 -15.13
CA GLU A 158 10.62 -9.72 -16.58
C GLU A 158 9.88 -8.55 -17.28
N PRO A 159 10.54 -7.86 -18.26
CA PRO A 159 10.00 -6.64 -18.87
C PRO A 159 8.58 -6.75 -19.44
N LEU A 160 8.23 -7.90 -20.03
CA LEU A 160 6.87 -8.13 -20.55
C LEU A 160 5.85 -8.26 -19.43
N ILE A 161 6.19 -9.01 -18.37
CA ILE A 161 5.33 -9.18 -17.19
C ILE A 161 5.16 -7.84 -16.47
N TYR A 162 6.26 -7.11 -16.24
CA TYR A 162 6.21 -5.75 -15.68
C TYR A 162 5.24 -4.85 -16.44
N ARG A 163 5.37 -4.82 -17.78
CA ARG A 163 4.51 -3.99 -18.65
C ARG A 163 3.03 -4.34 -18.50
N GLU A 164 2.71 -5.64 -18.46
CA GLU A 164 1.33 -6.11 -18.30
C GLU A 164 0.79 -5.79 -16.93
N VAL A 165 1.50 -6.15 -15.87
CA VAL A 165 1.09 -5.94 -14.47
C VAL A 165 0.93 -4.45 -14.17
N SER A 166 1.90 -3.61 -14.55
CA SER A 166 1.83 -2.16 -14.35
C SER A 166 0.65 -1.52 -15.10
N LYS A 167 0.40 -1.96 -16.32
CA LYS A 167 -0.76 -1.50 -17.10
C LYS A 167 -2.08 -1.85 -16.40
N GLU A 168 -2.26 -3.09 -16.00
CA GLU A 168 -3.51 -3.53 -15.37
C GLU A 168 -3.73 -2.88 -14.00
N PHE A 169 -2.68 -2.72 -13.19
CA PHE A 169 -2.75 -1.94 -11.95
C PHE A 169 -3.22 -0.51 -12.21
N LEU A 170 -2.63 0.17 -13.20
CA LEU A 170 -3.03 1.53 -13.55
C LEU A 170 -4.46 1.60 -14.10
N LEU A 171 -4.90 0.62 -14.88
CA LEU A 171 -6.28 0.55 -15.34
C LEU A 171 -7.26 0.37 -14.19
N GLY A 172 -6.97 -0.51 -13.22
CA GLY A 172 -7.78 -0.66 -12.02
C GLY A 172 -7.85 0.61 -11.17
N TYR A 173 -6.74 1.33 -11.06
CA TYR A 173 -6.68 2.62 -10.38
C TYR A 173 -7.54 3.68 -11.09
N LEU A 174 -7.41 3.79 -12.41
CA LEU A 174 -8.15 4.74 -13.24
C LEU A 174 -9.66 4.50 -13.24
N ASP A 175 -10.10 3.24 -13.17
CA ASP A 175 -11.50 2.85 -13.07
C ASP A 175 -12.21 3.51 -11.85
N ILE A 176 -11.48 3.72 -10.77
CA ILE A 176 -12.00 4.34 -9.54
C ILE A 176 -11.80 5.86 -9.48
N THR A 177 -10.68 6.35 -10.04
CA THR A 177 -10.24 7.75 -9.87
C THR A 177 -10.64 8.69 -11.02
N ASN A 178 -11.60 8.28 -11.86
CA ASN A 178 -12.09 9.04 -13.00
C ASN A 178 -10.96 9.45 -13.96
N ASN A 179 -10.13 8.50 -14.35
CA ASN A 179 -9.02 8.64 -15.30
C ASN A 179 -7.91 9.63 -14.87
N LYS A 180 -7.66 9.76 -13.56
CA LYS A 180 -6.60 10.62 -13.05
C LYS A 180 -5.49 9.79 -12.38
N ILE A 181 -4.31 9.77 -12.98
CA ILE A 181 -3.08 9.24 -12.34
C ILE A 181 -2.35 10.41 -11.67
N PRO A 182 -1.88 10.25 -10.42
CA PRO A 182 -1.06 11.28 -9.78
C PRO A 182 0.26 11.49 -10.55
N TYR A 183 0.53 12.73 -10.96
CA TYR A 183 1.55 13.05 -11.96
C TYR A 183 3.00 12.72 -11.56
N LEU A 184 3.30 12.69 -10.25
CA LEU A 184 4.65 12.37 -9.76
C LEU A 184 4.92 10.85 -9.66
N SER A 185 3.93 9.98 -9.93
CA SER A 185 4.04 8.53 -9.70
C SER A 185 5.23 7.88 -10.43
N ILE A 186 5.51 8.30 -11.67
CA ILE A 186 6.63 7.76 -12.46
C ILE A 186 7.98 8.20 -11.89
N ILE A 187 8.09 9.48 -11.48
CA ILE A 187 9.32 10.02 -10.89
C ILE A 187 9.60 9.30 -9.56
N LEU A 188 8.58 9.20 -8.71
CA LEU A 188 8.70 8.55 -7.40
C LEU A 188 8.98 7.05 -7.53
N ARG A 189 8.40 6.36 -8.52
CA ARG A 189 8.79 4.98 -8.85
C ARG A 189 10.29 4.84 -9.02
N ASN A 190 10.90 5.70 -9.84
CA ASN A 190 12.34 5.62 -10.12
C ASN A 190 13.19 5.90 -8.87
N ILE A 191 12.78 6.86 -8.04
CA ILE A 191 13.47 7.19 -6.78
C ILE A 191 13.37 6.01 -5.80
N LEU A 192 12.18 5.44 -5.64
CA LEU A 192 11.94 4.33 -4.72
C LEU A 192 12.61 3.01 -5.14
N ALA A 193 12.89 2.86 -6.43
CA ALA A 193 13.63 1.70 -6.95
C ALA A 193 15.13 1.73 -6.64
N LEU A 194 15.68 2.87 -6.23
CA LEU A 194 17.11 3.03 -5.91
C LEU A 194 17.43 2.75 -4.43
N GLY A 195 16.43 2.55 -3.57
CA GLY A 195 16.57 2.31 -2.12
C GLY A 195 16.12 0.96 -1.67
#